data_30aca26b62fc1cef8a6569a096de593f
#
_entry.id   30aca26b62fc1cef8a6569a096de593f
#
_cell.length_a   1.000
_cell.length_b   1.000
_cell.length_c   1.000
_cell.angle_alpha   90.00
_cell.angle_beta   90.00
_cell.angle_gamma   90.00
#
_symmetry.space_group_name_H-M   'P 1'
#
loop_
_entity.id
_entity.type
_entity.pdbx_description
1 polymer ?
#
loop_
_entity_poly.entity_id
_entity_poly.type
_entity_poly.pdbx_seq_one_letter_code
_entity_poly.pdbx_strand_id
1 'polypeptide(L)'
;MEFAGDLDITYVMGGLAREFGDRAELVMSWLEHSAESGMPVDPRIWADGGAPRSSYPACIAVKAAAEQGREAEERYLRALREGFMCGRRKLDGPEALVDEARRAGLDGERFRIDLESNATLEAFGRDLEESRTIPEAAREAGLAADGSHGSSVERLQFPALCLTGEDGERWVGGDHSHDDWRAAAIEVGASPGHEPRPDVAGALRRFGRMATAELEAVCDLPGPRGGAEAWRLASEWRVKRVPVLAGELWEPA
;
A
#
# COMPACT_ATOMS: atom_id res chain seq x y z
N MET A 1 -2.81 -13.63 4.08
CA MET A 1 -2.53 -14.92 4.73
C MET A 1 -3.76 -15.81 4.79
N GLU A 2 -4.85 -15.33 5.37
CA GLU A 2 -6.06 -16.12 5.56
C GLU A 2 -6.64 -16.68 4.25
N PHE A 3 -6.53 -15.95 3.15
CA PHE A 3 -7.01 -16.34 1.82
C PHE A 3 -5.87 -16.50 0.78
N ALA A 4 -4.63 -16.67 1.20
CA ALA A 4 -3.47 -16.64 0.30
C ALA A 4 -3.48 -17.72 -0.81
N GLY A 5 -4.28 -18.78 -0.68
CA GLY A 5 -4.45 -19.80 -1.70
C GLY A 5 -5.62 -19.59 -2.65
N ASP A 6 -6.54 -18.68 -2.29
CA ASP A 6 -7.82 -18.50 -2.98
C ASP A 6 -7.96 -17.14 -3.67
N LEU A 7 -7.11 -16.17 -3.34
CA LEU A 7 -7.19 -14.82 -3.92
C LEU A 7 -6.07 -14.58 -4.92
N ASP A 8 -6.46 -14.14 -6.11
CA ASP A 8 -5.58 -13.51 -7.08
C ASP A 8 -5.80 -12.00 -7.03
N ILE A 9 -4.73 -11.22 -6.77
CA ILE A 9 -4.82 -9.78 -6.55
C ILE A 9 -4.26 -9.04 -7.74
N THR A 10 -5.02 -8.11 -8.29
CA THR A 10 -4.58 -7.16 -9.32
C THR A 10 -4.55 -5.76 -8.72
N TYR A 11 -3.45 -5.04 -8.93
CA TYR A 11 -3.31 -3.66 -8.46
C TYR A 11 -3.70 -2.67 -9.55
N VAL A 12 -4.72 -1.85 -9.26
CA VAL A 12 -5.16 -0.74 -10.10
C VAL A 12 -4.62 0.57 -9.52
N MET A 13 -3.78 1.25 -10.28
CA MET A 13 -3.12 2.48 -9.85
C MET A 13 -4.00 3.71 -10.13
N GLY A 14 -4.79 4.13 -9.17
CA GLY A 14 -5.78 5.18 -9.35
C GLY A 14 -5.24 6.62 -9.53
N GLY A 15 -3.94 6.86 -9.37
CA GLY A 15 -3.37 8.19 -9.56
C GLY A 15 -3.99 9.23 -8.62
N LEU A 16 -3.74 9.13 -7.31
CA LEU A 16 -4.39 9.95 -6.27
C LEU A 16 -4.32 11.45 -6.55
N ALA A 17 -3.16 11.97 -6.97
CA ALA A 17 -2.96 13.38 -7.25
C ALA A 17 -2.08 13.59 -8.48
N ARG A 18 -2.59 14.30 -9.49
CA ARG A 18 -1.79 14.78 -10.60
C ARG A 18 -0.83 15.88 -10.13
N GLU A 19 -1.28 16.68 -9.19
CA GLU A 19 -0.48 17.64 -8.44
C GLU A 19 -0.98 17.65 -7.00
N PHE A 20 -0.06 17.54 -6.03
CA PHE A 20 -0.42 17.58 -4.62
C PHE A 20 -0.78 19.01 -4.20
N GLY A 21 -1.76 19.12 -3.31
CA GLY A 21 -2.31 20.37 -2.79
C GLY A 21 -1.47 21.04 -1.71
N ASP A 22 -2.14 21.72 -0.78
CA ASP A 22 -1.49 22.43 0.30
C ASP A 22 -0.68 21.50 1.21
N ARG A 23 0.56 21.90 1.49
CA ARG A 23 1.49 21.07 2.27
C ARG A 23 1.10 20.95 3.74
N ALA A 24 0.51 21.98 4.32
CA ALA A 24 0.09 21.95 5.72
C ALA A 24 -1.10 21.01 5.89
N GLU A 25 -2.05 21.03 4.95
CA GLU A 25 -3.17 20.08 4.90
C GLU A 25 -2.68 18.65 4.77
N LEU A 26 -1.67 18.41 3.91
CA LEU A 26 -1.09 17.08 3.73
C LEU A 26 -0.36 16.57 4.99
N VAL A 27 0.35 17.44 5.70
CA VAL A 27 0.96 17.09 7.01
C VAL A 27 -0.10 16.68 8.01
N MET A 28 -1.17 17.48 8.13
CA MET A 28 -2.28 17.20 9.05
C MET A 28 -2.97 15.88 8.72
N SER A 29 -3.37 15.72 7.46
CA SER A 29 -4.04 14.51 6.97
C SER A 29 -3.19 13.25 7.20
N TRP A 30 -1.88 13.31 6.97
CA TRP A 30 -1.00 12.15 7.22
C TRP A 30 -0.93 11.78 8.70
N LEU A 31 -0.87 12.77 9.59
CA LEU A 31 -0.86 12.51 11.03
C LEU A 31 -2.19 11.94 11.53
N GLU A 32 -3.31 12.45 11.02
CA GLU A 32 -4.65 11.94 11.32
C GLU A 32 -4.79 10.47 10.89
N HIS A 33 -4.51 10.17 9.63
CA HIS A 33 -4.56 8.78 9.14
C HIS A 33 -3.56 7.83 9.84
N SER A 34 -2.39 8.34 10.24
CA SER A 34 -1.45 7.57 11.04
C SER A 34 -2.02 7.23 12.42
N ALA A 35 -2.67 8.19 13.06
CA ALA A 35 -3.29 7.97 14.37
C ALA A 35 -4.47 6.98 14.29
N GLU A 36 -5.26 7.03 13.23
CA GLU A 36 -6.39 6.13 13.00
C GLU A 36 -5.95 4.70 12.64
N SER A 37 -4.99 4.57 11.74
CA SER A 37 -4.56 3.27 11.20
C SER A 37 -3.45 2.60 12.01
N GLY A 38 -2.73 3.32 12.86
CA GLY A 38 -1.51 2.86 13.52
C GLY A 38 -0.31 2.69 12.57
N MET A 39 -0.45 3.09 11.29
CA MET A 39 0.63 3.00 10.31
C MET A 39 1.62 4.17 10.46
N PRO A 40 2.94 3.89 10.47
CA PRO A 40 3.94 4.93 10.68
C PRO A 40 4.09 5.85 9.48
N VAL A 41 4.24 7.16 9.72
CA VAL A 41 4.49 8.16 8.70
C VAL A 41 5.53 9.19 9.15
N ASP A 42 6.26 9.75 8.20
CA ASP A 42 7.14 10.90 8.44
C ASP A 42 6.71 12.09 7.56
N PRO A 43 5.80 12.93 8.04
CA PRO A 43 5.24 14.03 7.26
C PRO A 43 6.23 15.17 7.01
N ARG A 44 7.45 15.14 7.57
CA ARG A 44 8.50 16.13 7.29
C ARG A 44 8.88 16.20 5.81
N ILE A 45 8.60 15.15 5.02
CA ILE A 45 8.79 15.20 3.58
C ILE A 45 8.03 16.38 2.93
N TRP A 46 6.86 16.73 3.46
CA TRP A 46 6.06 17.87 3.00
C TRP A 46 6.65 19.21 3.49
N ALA A 47 7.13 19.25 4.73
CA ALA A 47 7.69 20.44 5.34
C ALA A 47 9.06 20.84 4.75
N ASP A 48 9.93 19.86 4.52
CA ASP A 48 11.33 20.07 4.11
C ASP A 48 11.51 20.34 2.60
N GLY A 49 10.42 20.44 1.83
CA GLY A 49 10.47 20.69 0.38
C GLY A 49 10.94 19.49 -0.46
N GLY A 50 11.14 18.33 0.15
CA GLY A 50 11.55 17.08 -0.49
C GLY A 50 10.40 16.26 -1.06
N ALA A 51 9.15 16.74 -0.97
CA ALA A 51 8.00 16.00 -1.43
C ALA A 51 7.93 15.92 -2.97
N PRO A 52 7.39 14.81 -3.52
CA PRO A 52 7.07 14.71 -4.93
C PRO A 52 5.95 15.69 -5.29
N ARG A 53 5.90 16.07 -6.56
CA ARG A 53 4.86 16.98 -7.06
C ARG A 53 3.57 16.26 -7.42
N SER A 54 3.68 14.98 -7.77
CA SER A 54 2.60 14.14 -8.25
C SER A 54 2.76 12.69 -7.78
N SER A 55 1.67 11.96 -7.66
CA SER A 55 1.68 10.51 -7.45
C SER A 55 1.78 9.72 -8.77
N TYR A 56 1.58 10.34 -9.93
CA TYR A 56 1.54 9.68 -11.23
C TYR A 56 2.86 8.96 -11.58
N PRO A 57 4.04 9.57 -11.42
CA PRO A 57 5.29 8.86 -11.71
C PRO A 57 5.45 7.56 -10.91
N ALA A 58 5.06 7.58 -9.63
CA ALA A 58 5.10 6.38 -8.79
C ALA A 58 4.10 5.32 -9.25
N CYS A 59 2.89 5.73 -9.68
CA CYS A 59 1.90 4.79 -10.23
C CYS A 59 2.37 4.15 -11.54
N ILE A 60 2.97 4.92 -12.45
CA ILE A 60 3.57 4.40 -13.69
C ILE A 60 4.69 3.40 -13.33
N ALA A 61 5.51 3.72 -12.35
CA ALA A 61 6.60 2.87 -11.89
C ALA A 61 6.12 1.52 -11.33
N VAL A 62 4.96 1.46 -10.68
CA VAL A 62 4.34 0.18 -10.27
C VAL A 62 3.98 -0.66 -11.49
N LYS A 63 3.42 -0.06 -12.55
CA LYS A 63 3.12 -0.79 -13.80
C LYS A 63 4.40 -1.29 -14.49
N ALA A 64 5.50 -0.53 -14.44
CA ALA A 64 6.80 -0.98 -14.93
C ALA A 64 7.33 -2.18 -14.11
N ALA A 65 7.13 -2.18 -12.78
CA ALA A 65 7.52 -3.31 -11.94
C ALA A 65 6.71 -4.59 -12.26
N ALA A 66 5.44 -4.45 -12.65
CA ALA A 66 4.58 -5.55 -13.05
C ALA A 66 5.13 -6.33 -14.26
N GLU A 67 5.91 -5.69 -15.15
CA GLU A 67 6.58 -6.34 -16.29
C GLU A 67 7.65 -7.37 -15.85
N GLN A 68 8.09 -7.31 -14.59
CA GLN A 68 8.98 -8.31 -13.99
C GLN A 68 8.22 -9.37 -13.18
N GLY A 69 6.90 -9.35 -13.23
CA GLY A 69 6.00 -10.29 -12.58
C GLY A 69 5.37 -9.74 -11.31
N ARG A 70 4.30 -10.42 -10.87
CA ARG A 70 3.46 -10.02 -9.75
C ARG A 70 4.23 -9.81 -8.44
N GLU A 71 5.10 -10.74 -8.07
CA GLU A 71 5.90 -10.59 -6.86
C GLU A 71 6.81 -9.35 -6.90
N ALA A 72 7.31 -8.98 -8.09
CA ALA A 72 8.10 -7.78 -8.27
C ALA A 72 7.23 -6.52 -8.10
N GLU A 73 6.01 -6.52 -8.65
CA GLU A 73 5.02 -5.45 -8.47
C GLU A 73 4.71 -5.24 -6.98
N GLU A 74 4.40 -6.31 -6.25
CA GLU A 74 4.09 -6.26 -4.81
C GLU A 74 5.25 -5.72 -3.98
N ARG A 75 6.47 -6.24 -4.19
CA ARG A 75 7.67 -5.77 -3.49
C ARG A 75 7.96 -4.30 -3.80
N TYR A 76 7.81 -3.90 -5.06
CA TYR A 76 8.05 -2.53 -5.48
C TYR A 76 7.03 -1.56 -4.91
N LEU A 77 5.74 -1.90 -4.97
CA LEU A 77 4.67 -1.10 -4.37
C LEU A 77 4.88 -0.92 -2.87
N ARG A 78 5.30 -1.97 -2.17
CA ARG A 78 5.66 -1.90 -0.74
C ARG A 78 6.85 -0.95 -0.52
N ALA A 79 7.92 -1.10 -1.29
CA ALA A 79 9.12 -0.26 -1.18
C ALA A 79 8.81 1.21 -1.45
N LEU A 80 7.98 1.51 -2.46
CA LEU A 80 7.53 2.87 -2.74
C LEU A 80 6.78 3.48 -1.56
N ARG A 81 5.82 2.76 -0.97
CA ARG A 81 5.06 3.23 0.19
C ARG A 81 5.97 3.51 1.38
N GLU A 82 6.82 2.57 1.76
CA GLU A 82 7.78 2.77 2.85
C GLU A 82 8.76 3.91 2.54
N GLY A 83 9.24 3.95 1.32
CA GLY A 83 10.19 4.97 0.88
C GLY A 83 9.64 6.38 0.97
N PHE A 84 8.43 6.56 0.52
CA PHE A 84 7.75 7.84 0.55
C PHE A 84 7.23 8.18 1.95
N MET A 85 6.44 7.31 2.55
CA MET A 85 5.72 7.62 3.77
C MET A 85 6.60 7.58 5.03
N CYS A 86 7.58 6.69 5.09
CA CYS A 86 8.45 6.53 6.26
C CYS A 86 9.87 7.04 6.02
N GLY A 87 10.40 6.84 4.82
CA GLY A 87 11.79 7.15 4.47
C GLY A 87 12.03 8.54 3.91
N ARG A 88 11.01 9.35 3.74
CA ARG A 88 11.08 10.71 3.14
C ARG A 88 11.79 10.74 1.79
N ARG A 89 11.69 9.65 1.01
CA ARG A 89 12.29 9.61 -0.31
C ARG A 89 11.40 10.31 -1.33
N LYS A 90 11.98 11.20 -2.12
CA LYS A 90 11.31 11.86 -3.23
C LYS A 90 11.27 10.93 -4.43
N LEU A 91 10.16 10.23 -4.59
CA LEU A 91 9.98 9.17 -5.59
C LEU A 91 9.11 9.66 -6.77
N ASP A 92 9.57 10.70 -7.48
CA ASP A 92 8.89 11.29 -8.63
C ASP A 92 9.81 11.50 -9.86
N GLY A 93 11.10 11.21 -9.74
CA GLY A 93 12.07 11.26 -10.83
C GLY A 93 12.52 9.86 -11.27
N PRO A 94 12.84 9.67 -12.57
CA PRO A 94 13.18 8.34 -13.11
C PRO A 94 14.31 7.64 -12.35
N GLU A 95 15.40 8.35 -12.04
CA GLU A 95 16.54 7.77 -11.31
C GLU A 95 16.16 7.31 -9.89
N ALA A 96 15.38 8.13 -9.17
CA ALA A 96 14.93 7.76 -7.83
C ALA A 96 14.02 6.52 -7.85
N LEU A 97 13.16 6.40 -8.87
CA LEU A 97 12.28 5.25 -9.06
C LEU A 97 13.06 3.98 -9.44
N VAL A 98 14.09 4.10 -10.30
CA VAL A 98 15.00 2.99 -10.63
C VAL A 98 15.81 2.55 -9.41
N ASP A 99 16.32 3.49 -8.63
CA ASP A 99 17.06 3.15 -7.40
C ASP A 99 16.15 2.47 -6.37
N GLU A 100 14.90 2.85 -6.29
CA GLU A 100 13.92 2.15 -5.44
C GLU A 100 13.63 0.73 -5.95
N ALA A 101 13.57 0.52 -7.27
CA ALA A 101 13.41 -0.80 -7.88
C ALA A 101 14.59 -1.72 -7.53
N ARG A 102 15.83 -1.21 -7.61
CA ARG A 102 17.03 -1.95 -7.18
C ARG A 102 16.98 -2.32 -5.69
N ARG A 103 16.53 -1.40 -4.82
CA ARG A 103 16.35 -1.68 -3.38
C ARG A 103 15.30 -2.75 -3.12
N ALA A 104 14.25 -2.79 -3.93
CA ALA A 104 13.21 -3.80 -3.88
C ALA A 104 13.64 -5.15 -4.52
N GLY A 105 14.87 -5.24 -5.04
CA GLY A 105 15.42 -6.46 -5.64
C GLY A 105 14.96 -6.74 -7.07
N LEU A 106 14.52 -5.70 -7.80
CA LEU A 106 14.19 -5.79 -9.21
C LEU A 106 15.43 -5.60 -10.09
N ASP A 107 15.38 -6.08 -11.33
CA ASP A 107 16.35 -5.72 -12.35
C ASP A 107 16.19 -4.24 -12.74
N GLY A 108 17.10 -3.40 -12.26
CA GLY A 108 17.03 -1.95 -12.45
C GLY A 108 17.21 -1.50 -13.90
N GLU A 109 17.95 -2.24 -14.73
CA GLU A 109 18.14 -1.89 -16.14
C GLU A 109 16.89 -2.22 -16.96
N ARG A 110 16.32 -3.40 -16.74
CA ARG A 110 15.05 -3.77 -17.34
C ARG A 110 13.94 -2.82 -16.88
N PHE A 111 13.87 -2.53 -15.57
CA PHE A 111 12.89 -1.60 -15.02
C PHE A 111 12.97 -0.21 -15.66
N ARG A 112 14.17 0.31 -15.94
CA ARG A 112 14.37 1.59 -16.62
C ARG A 112 13.75 1.59 -18.01
N ILE A 113 13.96 0.51 -18.78
CA ILE A 113 13.39 0.36 -20.11
C ILE A 113 11.86 0.31 -20.03
N ASP A 114 11.33 -0.49 -19.11
CA ASP A 114 9.89 -0.66 -18.93
C ASP A 114 9.24 0.65 -18.44
N LEU A 115 9.91 1.41 -17.56
CA LEU A 115 9.41 2.71 -17.05
C LEU A 115 9.24 3.76 -18.17
N GLU A 116 10.07 3.73 -19.21
CA GLU A 116 10.03 4.64 -20.35
C GLU A 116 9.16 4.11 -21.49
N SER A 117 8.57 2.94 -21.34
CA SER A 117 7.78 2.31 -22.42
C SER A 117 6.38 2.91 -22.57
N ASN A 118 5.91 3.01 -23.81
CA ASN A 118 4.52 3.41 -24.08
C ASN A 118 3.51 2.41 -23.51
N ALA A 119 3.85 1.12 -23.49
CA ALA A 119 2.99 0.08 -22.94
C ALA A 119 2.70 0.28 -21.45
N THR A 120 3.72 0.67 -20.68
CA THR A 120 3.57 1.02 -19.26
C THR A 120 2.69 2.25 -19.05
N LEU A 121 2.88 3.28 -19.90
CA LEU A 121 2.05 4.48 -19.82
C LEU A 121 0.59 4.19 -20.18
N GLU A 122 0.35 3.36 -21.20
CA GLU A 122 -1.00 2.91 -21.58
C GLU A 122 -1.63 2.03 -20.49
N ALA A 123 -0.85 1.18 -19.83
CA ALA A 123 -1.33 0.38 -18.71
C ALA A 123 -1.81 1.28 -17.55
N PHE A 124 -1.04 2.30 -17.19
CA PHE A 124 -1.48 3.29 -16.21
C PHE A 124 -2.69 4.10 -16.68
N GLY A 125 -2.78 4.42 -17.97
CA GLY A 125 -3.96 5.06 -18.57
C GLY A 125 -5.24 4.24 -18.37
N ARG A 126 -5.18 2.92 -18.59
CA ARG A 126 -6.31 2.00 -18.31
C ARG A 126 -6.69 1.98 -16.83
N ASP A 127 -5.70 1.92 -15.93
CA ASP A 127 -5.96 1.97 -14.48
C ASP A 127 -6.66 3.27 -14.06
N LEU A 128 -6.28 4.41 -14.68
CA LEU A 128 -6.95 5.69 -14.45
C LEU A 128 -8.40 5.70 -14.96
N GLU A 129 -8.67 5.12 -16.10
CA GLU A 129 -10.03 4.98 -16.65
C GLU A 129 -10.87 4.07 -15.76
N GLU A 130 -10.34 2.94 -15.34
CA GLU A 130 -11.00 2.01 -14.43
C GLU A 130 -11.35 2.67 -13.12
N SER A 131 -10.43 3.36 -12.47
CA SER A 131 -10.66 4.04 -11.19
C SER A 131 -11.64 5.22 -11.25
N ARG A 132 -11.95 5.72 -12.44
CA ARG A 132 -12.90 6.81 -12.70
C ARG A 132 -14.22 6.34 -13.28
N THR A 133 -14.29 5.08 -13.66
CA THR A 133 -15.54 4.42 -14.07
C THR A 133 -16.14 3.73 -12.86
N ILE A 134 -17.00 4.43 -12.12
CA ILE A 134 -17.54 3.93 -10.85
C ILE A 134 -18.75 3.05 -11.12
N PRO A 135 -18.65 1.72 -10.90
CA PRO A 135 -19.79 0.81 -11.03
C PRO A 135 -20.91 1.15 -10.05
N GLU A 136 -22.16 0.82 -10.40
CA GLU A 136 -23.30 1.06 -9.51
C GLU A 136 -23.13 0.35 -8.17
N ALA A 137 -22.65 -0.88 -8.16
CA ALA A 137 -22.37 -1.62 -6.93
C ALA A 137 -21.34 -0.91 -6.01
N ALA A 138 -20.35 -0.24 -6.60
CA ALA A 138 -19.40 0.57 -5.82
C ALA A 138 -20.04 1.86 -5.29
N ARG A 139 -20.99 2.47 -6.03
CA ARG A 139 -21.77 3.61 -5.55
C ARG A 139 -22.70 3.22 -4.41
N GLU A 140 -23.39 2.10 -4.53
CA GLU A 140 -24.25 1.56 -3.47
C GLU A 140 -23.45 1.22 -2.20
N ALA A 141 -22.19 0.80 -2.36
CA ALA A 141 -21.24 0.61 -1.26
C ALA A 141 -20.65 1.93 -0.70
N GLY A 142 -21.04 3.10 -1.23
CA GLY A 142 -20.57 4.40 -0.76
C GLY A 142 -19.13 4.75 -1.17
N LEU A 143 -18.59 4.10 -2.20
CA LEU A 143 -17.20 4.25 -2.64
C LEU A 143 -17.01 5.29 -3.76
N ALA A 144 -17.99 6.16 -4.00
CA ALA A 144 -17.84 7.30 -4.89
C ALA A 144 -17.26 8.49 -4.10
N ALA A 145 -16.18 9.06 -4.58
CA ALA A 145 -15.55 10.24 -4.00
C ALA A 145 -15.37 11.34 -5.05
N ASP A 146 -15.45 12.58 -4.62
CA ASP A 146 -15.08 13.72 -5.45
C ASP A 146 -13.61 13.64 -5.87
N GLY A 147 -13.32 14.13 -7.06
CA GLY A 147 -11.94 14.20 -7.54
C GLY A 147 -11.07 15.03 -6.60
N SER A 148 -9.89 14.50 -6.27
CA SER A 148 -8.93 15.19 -5.40
C SER A 148 -8.40 16.48 -6.06
N HIS A 149 -8.15 17.51 -5.24
CA HIS A 149 -7.43 18.73 -5.60
C HIS A 149 -7.97 19.48 -6.85
N GLY A 150 -9.27 19.79 -6.84
CA GLY A 150 -9.88 20.66 -7.87
C GLY A 150 -10.29 19.93 -9.15
N SER A 151 -10.25 18.63 -9.19
CA SER A 151 -10.87 17.83 -10.24
C SER A 151 -12.36 17.70 -9.99
N SER A 152 -13.21 18.04 -10.98
CA SER A 152 -14.65 17.79 -10.96
C SER A 152 -15.03 16.37 -11.36
N VAL A 153 -14.06 15.51 -11.62
CA VAL A 153 -14.29 14.11 -12.04
C VAL A 153 -14.36 13.24 -10.82
N GLU A 154 -15.51 12.62 -10.58
CA GLU A 154 -15.66 11.57 -9.56
C GLU A 154 -14.67 10.42 -9.80
N ARG A 155 -14.29 9.77 -8.74
CA ARG A 155 -13.44 8.57 -8.76
C ARG A 155 -13.84 7.62 -7.65
N LEU A 156 -13.35 6.38 -7.71
CA LEU A 156 -13.41 5.48 -6.57
C LEU A 156 -12.66 6.07 -5.37
N GLN A 157 -13.22 5.93 -4.19
CA GLN A 157 -12.54 6.22 -2.93
C GLN A 157 -11.41 5.19 -2.73
N PHE A 158 -10.22 5.66 -2.38
CA PHE A 158 -9.10 4.77 -2.09
C PHE A 158 -8.85 4.67 -0.57
N PRO A 159 -8.51 3.48 -0.09
CA PRO A 159 -8.44 2.19 -0.82
C PRO A 159 -9.83 1.64 -1.15
N ALA A 160 -9.98 1.00 -2.31
CA ALA A 160 -11.16 0.22 -2.67
C ALA A 160 -10.73 -1.17 -3.13
N LEU A 161 -11.53 -2.17 -2.82
CA LEU A 161 -11.34 -3.55 -3.23
C LEU A 161 -12.61 -4.02 -3.93
N CYS A 162 -12.46 -4.54 -5.14
CA CYS A 162 -13.49 -5.33 -5.81
C CYS A 162 -13.13 -6.80 -5.65
N LEU A 163 -13.98 -7.55 -5.00
CA LEU A 163 -13.87 -9.00 -4.83
C LEU A 163 -14.83 -9.66 -5.79
N THR A 164 -14.31 -10.52 -6.66
CA THR A 164 -15.10 -11.24 -7.65
C THR A 164 -14.88 -12.73 -7.47
N GLY A 165 -15.93 -13.51 -7.43
CA GLY A 165 -15.90 -14.97 -7.29
C GLY A 165 -17.12 -15.65 -7.90
N GLU A 166 -17.27 -16.95 -7.65
CA GLU A 166 -18.38 -17.74 -8.19
C GLU A 166 -19.75 -17.23 -7.70
N ASP A 167 -19.81 -16.68 -6.48
CA ASP A 167 -21.03 -16.19 -5.86
C ASP A 167 -21.30 -14.69 -6.14
N GLY A 168 -20.53 -14.06 -7.02
CA GLY A 168 -20.77 -12.70 -7.48
C GLY A 168 -19.64 -11.73 -7.22
N GLU A 169 -19.99 -10.45 -7.06
CA GLU A 169 -19.07 -9.34 -6.87
C GLU A 169 -19.42 -8.58 -5.57
N ARG A 170 -18.38 -8.13 -4.85
CA ARG A 170 -18.53 -7.27 -3.66
C ARG A 170 -17.49 -6.16 -3.69
N TRP A 171 -17.93 -4.98 -3.31
CA TRP A 171 -17.09 -3.80 -3.16
C TRP A 171 -16.94 -3.44 -1.68
N VAL A 172 -15.70 -3.25 -1.26
CA VAL A 172 -15.33 -2.85 0.11
C VAL A 172 -14.23 -1.81 0.03
N GLY A 173 -14.27 -0.79 0.88
CA GLY A 173 -13.22 0.22 0.88
C GLY A 173 -13.34 1.25 2.00
N GLY A 174 -12.46 2.24 2.00
CA GLY A 174 -12.44 3.26 3.05
C GLY A 174 -12.09 2.68 4.42
N ASP A 175 -12.87 3.05 5.43
CA ASP A 175 -12.62 2.74 6.84
C ASP A 175 -13.23 1.40 7.28
N HIS A 176 -13.45 0.47 6.36
CA HIS A 176 -13.96 -0.86 6.69
C HIS A 176 -12.97 -1.66 7.53
N SER A 177 -13.50 -2.39 8.50
CA SER A 177 -12.70 -3.26 9.37
C SER A 177 -12.16 -4.49 8.62
N HIS A 178 -11.17 -5.16 9.22
CA HIS A 178 -10.70 -6.46 8.71
C HIS A 178 -11.83 -7.49 8.62
N ASP A 179 -12.80 -7.46 9.53
CA ASP A 179 -13.93 -8.39 9.53
C ASP A 179 -14.89 -8.14 8.34
N ASP A 180 -15.06 -6.87 7.94
CA ASP A 180 -15.86 -6.53 6.74
C ASP A 180 -15.19 -7.05 5.46
N TRP A 181 -13.87 -6.88 5.33
CA TRP A 181 -13.09 -7.40 4.21
C TRP A 181 -13.15 -8.94 4.16
N ARG A 182 -13.03 -9.56 5.32
CA ARG A 182 -13.15 -11.02 5.47
C ARG A 182 -14.53 -11.52 5.10
N ALA A 183 -15.58 -10.86 5.57
CA ALA A 183 -16.96 -11.22 5.25
C ALA A 183 -17.20 -11.11 3.75
N ALA A 184 -16.80 -10.01 3.12
CA ALA A 184 -16.93 -9.81 1.67
C ALA A 184 -16.19 -10.89 0.86
N ALA A 185 -14.99 -11.31 1.28
CA ALA A 185 -14.26 -12.38 0.61
C ALA A 185 -15.02 -13.72 0.69
N ILE A 186 -15.57 -14.07 1.86
CA ILE A 186 -16.37 -15.28 2.04
C ILE A 186 -17.66 -15.23 1.21
N GLU A 187 -18.32 -14.07 1.14
CA GLU A 187 -19.55 -13.87 0.36
C GLU A 187 -19.38 -14.10 -1.14
N VAL A 188 -18.18 -13.88 -1.69
CA VAL A 188 -17.89 -14.20 -3.09
C VAL A 188 -17.35 -15.62 -3.31
N GLY A 189 -17.31 -16.45 -2.27
CA GLY A 189 -16.92 -17.85 -2.34
C GLY A 189 -15.51 -18.17 -1.89
N ALA A 190 -14.72 -17.19 -1.42
CA ALA A 190 -13.37 -17.47 -0.94
C ALA A 190 -13.40 -18.26 0.38
N SER A 191 -12.49 -19.22 0.49
CA SER A 191 -12.37 -20.08 1.67
C SER A 191 -11.17 -19.68 2.52
N PRO A 192 -11.37 -19.32 3.80
CA PRO A 192 -10.26 -18.99 4.68
C PRO A 192 -9.40 -20.23 4.95
N GLY A 193 -8.10 -20.08 4.78
CA GLY A 193 -7.13 -21.11 5.15
C GLY A 193 -7.04 -21.31 6.66
N HIS A 194 -6.51 -22.45 7.05
CA HIS A 194 -6.34 -22.84 8.46
C HIS A 194 -4.87 -22.74 8.92
N GLU A 195 -4.03 -22.00 8.21
CA GLU A 195 -2.64 -21.80 8.65
C GLU A 195 -2.60 -21.12 10.03
N PRO A 196 -1.79 -21.63 10.96
CA PRO A 196 -1.62 -20.98 12.25
C PRO A 196 -0.98 -19.59 12.07
N ARG A 197 -1.42 -18.64 12.87
CA ARG A 197 -0.82 -17.29 12.87
C ARG A 197 0.65 -17.39 13.22
N PRO A 198 1.55 -16.69 12.50
CA PRO A 198 2.97 -16.68 12.83
C PRO A 198 3.22 -15.92 14.13
N ASP A 199 4.32 -16.22 14.81
CA ASP A 199 4.88 -15.31 15.81
C ASP A 199 5.51 -14.08 15.12
N VAL A 200 5.82 -13.04 15.88
CA VAL A 200 6.39 -11.77 15.36
C VAL A 200 7.68 -12.03 14.57
N ALA A 201 8.56 -12.87 15.05
CA ALA A 201 9.79 -13.19 14.35
C ALA A 201 9.52 -13.96 13.03
N GLY A 202 8.54 -14.84 13.03
CA GLY A 202 8.07 -15.57 11.85
C GLY A 202 7.43 -14.65 10.82
N ALA A 203 6.59 -13.71 11.26
CA ALA A 203 5.98 -12.71 10.39
C ALA A 203 7.06 -11.84 9.70
N LEU A 204 8.02 -11.33 10.46
CA LEU A 204 9.12 -10.52 9.90
C LEU A 204 10.01 -11.30 8.94
N ARG A 205 10.26 -12.59 9.20
CA ARG A 205 11.00 -13.43 8.23
C ARG A 205 10.22 -13.67 6.93
N ARG A 206 8.90 -13.81 7.02
CA ARG A 206 8.03 -14.10 5.85
C ARG A 206 7.75 -12.85 5.02
N PHE A 207 7.46 -11.72 5.67
CA PHE A 207 6.97 -10.51 5.01
C PHE A 207 8.00 -9.37 4.96
N GLY A 208 9.17 -9.55 5.59
CA GLY A 208 10.17 -8.50 5.70
C GLY A 208 9.81 -7.45 6.75
N ARG A 209 10.13 -6.19 6.47
CA ARG A 209 9.86 -5.06 7.36
C ARG A 209 8.36 -4.82 7.51
N MET A 210 7.91 -4.61 8.76
CA MET A 210 6.49 -4.42 9.08
C MET A 210 6.31 -3.30 10.12
N ALA A 211 5.18 -2.59 10.05
CA ALA A 211 4.73 -1.69 11.10
C ALA A 211 4.20 -2.47 12.32
N THR A 212 4.13 -1.82 13.48
CA THR A 212 3.54 -2.42 14.67
C THR A 212 2.09 -2.86 14.42
N ALA A 213 1.27 -2.02 13.78
CA ALA A 213 -0.11 -2.37 13.43
C ALA A 213 -0.22 -3.60 12.50
N GLU A 214 0.72 -3.75 11.56
CA GLU A 214 0.76 -4.95 10.70
C GLU A 214 1.13 -6.21 11.50
N LEU A 215 2.06 -6.11 12.45
CA LEU A 215 2.39 -7.22 13.34
C LEU A 215 1.21 -7.62 14.22
N GLU A 216 0.48 -6.63 14.74
CA GLU A 216 -0.72 -6.86 15.54
C GLU A 216 -1.78 -7.63 14.75
N ALA A 217 -2.04 -7.22 13.51
CA ALA A 217 -3.01 -7.86 12.64
C ALA A 217 -2.57 -9.27 12.18
N VAL A 218 -1.32 -9.41 11.72
CA VAL A 218 -0.81 -10.66 11.14
C VAL A 218 -0.61 -11.74 12.21
N CYS A 219 -0.14 -11.36 13.39
CA CYS A 219 0.15 -12.30 14.49
C CYS A 219 -1.05 -12.50 15.45
N ASP A 220 -2.18 -11.82 15.19
CA ASP A 220 -3.35 -11.81 16.11
C ASP A 220 -2.97 -11.39 17.54
N LEU A 221 -2.20 -10.32 17.62
CA LEU A 221 -1.69 -9.75 18.88
C LEU A 221 -2.21 -8.31 19.04
N PRO A 222 -3.50 -8.12 19.38
CA PRO A 222 -4.06 -6.77 19.48
C PRO A 222 -3.28 -5.89 20.45
N GLY A 223 -3.15 -4.63 20.10
CA GLY A 223 -2.37 -3.65 20.87
C GLY A 223 -2.69 -3.63 22.38
N PRO A 224 -1.71 -3.55 23.25
CA PRO A 224 -0.28 -3.26 22.97
C PRO A 224 0.61 -4.52 22.82
N ARG A 225 0.03 -5.71 22.64
CA ARG A 225 0.77 -6.99 22.67
C ARG A 225 1.76 -7.14 21.51
N GLY A 226 1.39 -6.73 20.30
CA GLY A 226 2.28 -6.78 19.13
C GLY A 226 3.53 -5.94 19.31
N GLY A 227 3.37 -4.70 19.72
CA GLY A 227 4.48 -3.81 20.05
C GLY A 227 5.34 -4.31 21.20
N ALA A 228 4.72 -4.81 22.29
CA ALA A 228 5.45 -5.35 23.43
C ALA A 228 6.32 -6.56 23.06
N GLU A 229 5.79 -7.46 22.23
CA GLU A 229 6.54 -8.62 21.76
C GLU A 229 7.69 -8.22 20.81
N ALA A 230 7.46 -7.25 19.92
CA ALA A 230 8.52 -6.72 19.08
C ALA A 230 9.64 -6.08 19.90
N TRP A 231 9.31 -5.30 20.94
CA TRP A 231 10.30 -4.74 21.86
C TRP A 231 11.06 -5.82 22.65
N ARG A 232 10.36 -6.88 23.10
CA ARG A 232 11.02 -8.01 23.76
C ARG A 232 12.06 -8.66 22.83
N LEU A 233 11.68 -8.95 21.57
CA LEU A 233 12.57 -9.51 20.58
C LEU A 233 13.74 -8.56 20.24
N ALA A 234 13.49 -7.24 20.23
CA ALA A 234 14.55 -6.25 20.02
C ALA A 234 15.57 -6.25 21.17
N SER A 235 15.11 -6.41 22.41
CA SER A 235 16.03 -6.54 23.56
C SER A 235 16.90 -7.80 23.50
N GLU A 236 16.47 -8.81 22.78
CA GLU A 236 17.20 -10.07 22.50
C GLU A 236 18.01 -10.01 21.18
N TRP A 237 18.08 -8.86 20.51
CA TRP A 237 18.76 -8.67 19.24
C TRP A 237 18.26 -9.57 18.09
N ARG A 238 17.01 -10.00 18.17
CA ARG A 238 16.36 -10.87 17.15
C ARG A 238 15.62 -10.08 16.09
N VAL A 239 15.23 -8.86 16.40
CA VAL A 239 14.63 -7.91 15.48
C VAL A 239 15.23 -6.52 15.71
N LYS A 240 15.14 -5.66 14.71
CA LYS A 240 15.64 -4.30 14.77
C LYS A 240 14.49 -3.32 14.61
N ARG A 241 14.46 -2.31 15.48
CA ARG A 241 13.53 -1.19 15.37
C ARG A 241 14.04 -0.15 14.36
N VAL A 242 13.17 0.29 13.48
CA VAL A 242 13.41 1.41 12.57
C VAL A 242 12.46 2.55 12.94
N PRO A 243 12.94 3.59 13.63
CA PRO A 243 12.09 4.69 14.10
C PRO A 243 11.62 5.54 12.92
N VAL A 244 10.35 5.94 12.96
CA VAL A 244 9.71 6.89 12.06
C VAL A 244 9.14 8.01 12.92
N LEU A 245 8.90 9.22 12.39
CA LEU A 245 8.44 10.34 13.22
C LEU A 245 7.15 10.00 13.97
N ALA A 246 6.16 9.44 13.27
CA ALA A 246 4.94 8.95 13.89
C ALA A 246 4.93 7.42 13.77
N GLY A 247 5.42 6.74 14.80
CA GLY A 247 5.44 5.27 14.86
C GLY A 247 6.79 4.64 14.55
N GLU A 248 6.77 3.38 14.16
CA GLU A 248 7.97 2.57 13.95
C GLU A 248 7.73 1.41 12.99
N LEU A 249 8.80 1.00 12.34
CA LEU A 249 8.88 -0.24 11.58
C LEU A 249 9.82 -1.22 12.30
N TRP A 250 9.60 -2.49 12.06
CA TRP A 250 10.39 -3.60 12.59
C TRP A 250 10.95 -4.43 11.44
N GLU A 251 12.21 -4.84 11.54
CA GLU A 251 12.86 -5.69 10.53
C GLU A 251 13.63 -6.82 11.23
N PRO A 252 13.91 -7.94 10.54
CA PRO A 252 14.81 -8.96 11.05
C PRO A 252 16.19 -8.37 11.38
N ALA A 253 16.85 -8.85 12.44
CA ALA A 253 18.18 -8.41 12.84
C ALA A 253 19.28 -8.96 11.92
#